data_471a9c639e9fd091cc55020017775bd7
#
_entry.id   471a9c639e9fd091cc55020017775bd7
#
_cell.length_a   1.000
_cell.length_b   1.000
_cell.length_c   1.000
_cell.angle_alpha   90.00
_cell.angle_beta   90.00
_cell.angle_gamma   90.00
#
_symmetry.space_group_name_H-M   'P 1'
#
loop_
_entity.id
_entity.type
_entity.pdbx_description
1 polymer ?
#
loop_
_entity_poly.entity_id
_entity_poly.type
_entity_poly.pdbx_seq_one_letter_code
_entity_poly.pdbx_strand_id
1 'polypeptide(L)'
;SIRRQRQMCIRDSNENLRGQICKIDFDEIMKLYKGTKKNTPILEKYFEGIGYVEKDKLSMEEYGELEKIGNDVIKNGKYAVVTMAGGQGTRLGHIGPKGTYKLNLEIGEKYLFEILVDSLKEIKQKYGVTIPWYVMTSRENNNQTKEFLEKHNYFGYPSKDIKLFMQGELPLISTEGKILLDKDGCIKEASDGNGGIYEAINKNGILADMKQKGVEWIFVGGIDNVLLNIADPILIGLTIKQNNLIGSKSVVKANAQEKVGVFGKVNGKTKVIEYTELPKEMAEKVDENGNLIFGDANTVSYTHLTL
;
A
#
# COMPACT_ATOMS: atom_id res chain seq x y z
N SER A 1 -21.85 -7.40 24.87
CA SER A 1 -21.74 -6.98 23.47
C SER A 1 -21.10 -5.60 23.37
N ILE A 2 -20.52 -5.24 22.22
CA ILE A 2 -19.89 -3.93 21.94
C ILE A 2 -20.84 -2.77 22.25
N ARG A 3 -22.15 -2.89 21.97
CA ARG A 3 -23.14 -1.88 22.34
C ARG A 3 -23.26 -1.66 23.86
N ARG A 4 -23.22 -2.72 24.67
CA ARG A 4 -23.22 -2.59 26.15
C ARG A 4 -21.94 -1.93 26.66
N GLN A 5 -20.77 -2.26 26.10
CA GLN A 5 -19.51 -1.60 26.43
C GLN A 5 -19.57 -0.09 26.09
N ARG A 6 -20.13 0.29 24.94
CA ARG A 6 -20.35 1.70 24.59
C ARG A 6 -21.15 2.45 25.66
N GLN A 7 -22.25 1.88 26.14
CA GLN A 7 -23.09 2.51 27.16
C GLN A 7 -22.40 2.61 28.54
N MET A 8 -21.59 1.62 28.92
CA MET A 8 -20.82 1.65 30.17
C MET A 8 -19.67 2.68 30.09
N CYS A 9 -18.91 2.70 28.99
CA CYS A 9 -17.81 3.63 28.80
C CYS A 9 -18.25 5.11 28.78
N ILE A 10 -19.48 5.42 28.32
CA ILE A 10 -19.99 6.79 28.29
C ILE A 10 -20.28 7.33 29.69
N ARG A 11 -20.56 6.47 30.69
CA ARG A 11 -20.92 6.91 32.05
C ARG A 11 -19.72 7.32 32.91
N ASP A 12 -18.55 6.67 32.77
CA ASP A 12 -17.43 6.81 33.72
C ASP A 12 -16.09 7.25 33.06
N SER A 13 -16.12 7.77 31.85
CA SER A 13 -14.93 7.94 31.03
C SER A 13 -14.29 9.31 31.08
N ASN A 14 -12.94 9.33 30.98
CA ASN A 14 -12.17 10.55 30.73
C ASN A 14 -12.46 11.12 29.33
N GLU A 15 -12.11 12.38 29.11
CA GLU A 15 -12.38 13.09 27.84
C GLU A 15 -11.77 12.41 26.60
N ASN A 16 -10.59 11.78 26.76
CA ASN A 16 -9.90 11.06 25.67
C ASN A 16 -10.70 9.87 25.18
N LEU A 17 -11.21 9.03 26.10
CA LEU A 17 -12.01 7.87 25.76
C LEU A 17 -13.34 8.27 25.08
N ARG A 18 -13.96 9.37 25.55
CA ARG A 18 -15.15 9.94 24.89
C ARG A 18 -14.86 10.35 23.46
N GLY A 19 -13.73 11.04 23.24
CA GLY A 19 -13.28 11.46 21.92
C GLY A 19 -13.05 10.27 20.98
N GLN A 20 -12.50 9.17 21.47
CA GLN A 20 -12.33 7.94 20.69
C GLN A 20 -13.67 7.28 20.35
N ILE A 21 -14.56 7.14 21.34
CA ILE A 21 -15.88 6.54 21.15
C ILE A 21 -16.71 7.28 20.09
N CYS A 22 -16.66 8.60 20.06
CA CYS A 22 -17.40 9.41 19.08
C CYS A 22 -16.90 9.24 17.63
N LYS A 23 -15.65 8.86 17.43
CA LYS A 23 -15.04 8.68 16.11
C LYS A 23 -15.21 7.27 15.53
N ILE A 24 -15.61 6.30 16.34
CA ILE A 24 -15.70 4.90 15.95
C ILE A 24 -17.08 4.58 15.36
N ASP A 25 -17.10 4.07 14.14
CA ASP A 25 -18.27 3.41 13.57
C ASP A 25 -18.38 1.97 14.10
N PHE A 26 -19.18 1.80 15.14
CA PHE A 26 -19.36 0.51 15.81
C PHE A 26 -20.08 -0.52 14.93
N ASP A 27 -20.89 -0.10 13.98
CA ASP A 27 -21.60 -1.01 13.08
C ASP A 27 -20.64 -1.56 12.02
N GLU A 28 -19.73 -0.72 11.50
CA GLU A 28 -18.65 -1.16 10.63
C GLU A 28 -17.68 -2.11 11.33
N ILE A 29 -17.22 -1.76 12.54
CA ILE A 29 -16.36 -2.63 13.36
C ILE A 29 -17.01 -3.97 13.63
N MET A 30 -18.32 -3.98 13.95
CA MET A 30 -19.05 -5.23 14.14
C MET A 30 -19.16 -6.07 12.87
N LYS A 31 -19.32 -5.43 11.71
CA LYS A 31 -19.34 -6.07 10.40
C LYS A 31 -17.98 -6.73 10.09
N LEU A 32 -16.88 -6.01 10.32
CA LEU A 32 -15.51 -6.53 10.16
C LEU A 32 -15.27 -7.73 11.09
N TYR A 33 -15.60 -7.61 12.38
CA TYR A 33 -15.45 -8.69 13.35
C TYR A 33 -16.26 -9.94 12.98
N LYS A 34 -17.50 -9.77 12.51
CA LYS A 34 -18.30 -10.90 12.01
C LYS A 34 -17.69 -11.52 10.75
N GLY A 35 -17.05 -10.69 9.92
CA GLY A 35 -16.33 -11.14 8.73
C GLY A 35 -15.16 -12.07 9.08
N THR A 36 -14.40 -11.74 10.14
CA THR A 36 -13.26 -12.58 10.58
C THR A 36 -13.71 -13.95 11.15
N LYS A 37 -14.93 -14.04 11.69
CA LYS A 37 -15.48 -15.31 12.19
C LYS A 37 -16.13 -16.18 11.13
N LYS A 38 -16.47 -15.62 9.99
CA LYS A 38 -16.92 -16.39 8.82
C LYS A 38 -15.69 -16.94 8.10
N ASN A 39 -15.09 -18.01 8.64
CA ASN A 39 -14.35 -18.96 7.84
C ASN A 39 -15.34 -19.60 6.85
N THR A 40 -15.74 -18.84 5.83
CA THR A 40 -16.40 -19.45 4.68
C THR A 40 -15.26 -20.07 3.89
N PRO A 41 -15.17 -21.41 3.80
CA PRO A 41 -14.20 -22.03 2.92
C PRO A 41 -14.41 -21.40 1.55
N ILE A 42 -13.40 -20.77 1.00
CA ILE A 42 -13.49 -20.27 -0.36
C ILE A 42 -13.58 -21.53 -1.23
N LEU A 43 -14.75 -21.77 -1.80
CA LEU A 43 -15.00 -22.98 -2.59
C LEU A 43 -14.11 -22.92 -3.84
N GLU A 44 -13.39 -24.00 -4.15
CA GLU A 44 -12.49 -24.16 -5.29
C GLU A 44 -13.05 -23.62 -6.62
N LYS A 45 -14.35 -23.84 -6.84
CA LYS A 45 -15.06 -23.45 -8.08
C LYS A 45 -15.11 -21.94 -8.33
N TYR A 46 -14.71 -21.10 -7.36
CA TYR A 46 -14.75 -19.63 -7.48
C TYR A 46 -13.36 -19.00 -7.63
N PHE A 47 -12.29 -19.83 -7.65
CA PHE A 47 -10.93 -19.36 -7.86
C PHE A 47 -10.51 -19.55 -9.31
N GLU A 48 -10.03 -18.49 -9.90
CA GLU A 48 -9.45 -18.49 -11.24
C GLU A 48 -8.09 -17.82 -11.20
N GLY A 49 -7.16 -18.29 -12.02
CA GLY A 49 -5.91 -17.57 -12.29
C GLY A 49 -6.18 -16.23 -12.96
N ILE A 50 -5.18 -15.36 -12.96
CA ILE A 50 -5.24 -14.07 -13.64
C ILE A 50 -4.39 -14.11 -14.90
N GLY A 51 -4.86 -13.46 -15.98
CA GLY A 51 -4.03 -13.20 -17.15
C GLY A 51 -3.08 -12.02 -16.88
N TYR A 52 -1.88 -12.08 -17.43
CA TYR A 52 -0.86 -11.06 -17.30
C TYR A 52 -0.15 -10.81 -18.62
N VAL A 53 0.56 -9.70 -18.71
CA VAL A 53 1.41 -9.36 -19.85
C VAL A 53 2.87 -9.55 -19.44
N GLU A 54 3.57 -10.44 -20.14
CA GLU A 54 5.00 -10.64 -19.93
C GLU A 54 5.77 -9.52 -20.65
N LYS A 55 6.46 -8.70 -19.87
CA LYS A 55 7.20 -7.53 -20.39
C LYS A 55 8.22 -7.92 -21.47
N ASP A 56 8.90 -9.05 -21.29
CA ASP A 56 9.96 -9.51 -22.18
C ASP A 56 9.41 -10.10 -23.50
N LYS A 57 8.10 -10.33 -23.60
CA LYS A 57 7.42 -10.80 -24.81
C LYS A 57 6.79 -9.67 -25.63
N LEU A 58 6.87 -8.43 -25.16
CA LEU A 58 6.41 -7.27 -25.93
C LEU A 58 7.30 -7.08 -27.16
N SER A 59 6.69 -6.86 -28.32
CA SER A 59 7.42 -6.42 -29.51
C SER A 59 8.04 -5.03 -29.30
N MET A 60 9.06 -4.69 -30.08
CA MET A 60 9.70 -3.35 -30.01
C MET A 60 8.69 -2.23 -30.29
N GLU A 61 7.75 -2.46 -31.19
CA GLU A 61 6.69 -1.50 -31.53
C GLU A 61 5.73 -1.28 -30.35
N GLU A 62 5.22 -2.36 -29.77
CA GLU A 62 4.35 -2.30 -28.58
C GLU A 62 5.06 -1.64 -27.41
N TYR A 63 6.31 -2.01 -27.16
CA TYR A 63 7.13 -1.41 -26.10
C TYR A 63 7.26 0.10 -26.30
N GLY A 64 7.62 0.55 -27.51
CA GLY A 64 7.77 1.97 -27.84
C GLY A 64 6.47 2.76 -27.72
N GLU A 65 5.34 2.18 -28.12
CA GLU A 65 4.01 2.80 -27.95
C GLU A 65 3.65 2.97 -26.47
N LEU A 66 3.80 1.90 -25.66
CA LEU A 66 3.52 1.94 -24.23
C LEU A 66 4.43 2.92 -23.50
N GLU A 67 5.72 2.92 -23.83
CA GLU A 67 6.70 3.84 -23.26
C GLU A 67 6.33 5.30 -23.56
N LYS A 68 5.90 5.60 -24.78
CA LYS A 68 5.46 6.94 -25.16
C LYS A 68 4.27 7.41 -24.34
N ILE A 69 3.22 6.59 -24.21
CA ILE A 69 2.03 6.91 -23.42
C ILE A 69 2.42 7.21 -21.97
N GLY A 70 3.21 6.34 -21.34
CA GLY A 70 3.62 6.53 -19.97
C GLY A 70 4.53 7.73 -19.75
N ASN A 71 5.48 7.96 -20.67
CA ASN A 71 6.36 9.14 -20.66
C ASN A 71 5.56 10.43 -20.77
N ASP A 72 4.51 10.48 -21.58
CA ASP A 72 3.66 11.66 -21.75
C ASP A 72 2.92 12.00 -20.45
N VAL A 73 2.41 10.99 -19.71
CA VAL A 73 1.80 11.19 -18.40
C VAL A 73 2.80 11.82 -17.41
N ILE A 74 4.03 11.29 -17.35
CA ILE A 74 5.05 11.79 -16.42
C ILE A 74 5.49 13.20 -16.81
N LYS A 75 5.83 13.43 -18.07
CA LYS A 75 6.30 14.74 -18.59
C LYS A 75 5.29 15.86 -18.41
N ASN A 76 4.01 15.54 -18.51
CA ASN A 76 2.92 16.52 -18.32
C ASN A 76 2.58 16.78 -16.86
N GLY A 77 3.33 16.25 -15.89
CA GLY A 77 3.10 16.45 -14.46
C GLY A 77 1.82 15.78 -13.93
N LYS A 78 1.27 14.82 -14.66
CA LYS A 78 0.03 14.10 -14.32
C LYS A 78 0.26 12.90 -13.39
N TYR A 79 1.44 12.78 -12.82
CA TYR A 79 1.88 11.62 -12.04
C TYR A 79 2.37 12.02 -10.66
N ALA A 80 2.08 11.19 -9.65
CA ALA A 80 2.61 11.35 -8.31
C ALA A 80 3.02 10.00 -7.70
N VAL A 81 3.82 10.04 -6.65
CA VAL A 81 4.26 8.87 -5.90
C VAL A 81 3.66 8.89 -4.51
N VAL A 82 3.06 7.79 -4.11
CA VAL A 82 2.53 7.55 -2.75
C VAL A 82 3.30 6.39 -2.12
N THR A 83 3.95 6.66 -0.99
CA THR A 83 4.76 5.67 -0.29
C THR A 83 4.12 5.29 1.03
N MET A 84 3.87 3.99 1.24
CA MET A 84 3.40 3.45 2.51
C MET A 84 4.60 3.25 3.45
N ALA A 85 4.71 4.11 4.47
CA ALA A 85 5.82 4.13 5.43
C ALA A 85 5.34 4.12 6.91
N GLY A 86 4.12 3.63 7.16
CA GLY A 86 3.54 3.57 8.51
C GLY A 86 4.16 2.50 9.43
N GLY A 87 4.93 1.56 8.87
CA GLY A 87 5.55 0.48 9.63
C GLY A 87 6.80 0.89 10.42
N GLN A 88 7.01 0.20 11.56
CA GLN A 88 8.27 0.24 12.30
C GLN A 88 9.29 -0.74 11.69
N GLY A 89 10.58 -0.45 11.88
CA GLY A 89 11.68 -1.27 11.36
C GLY A 89 11.99 -2.52 12.17
N THR A 90 11.14 -2.93 13.09
CA THR A 90 11.42 -4.00 14.07
C THR A 90 11.82 -5.34 13.45
N ARG A 91 11.21 -5.72 12.32
CA ARG A 91 11.59 -6.95 11.58
C ARG A 91 12.99 -6.86 10.95
N LEU A 92 13.51 -5.65 10.77
CA LEU A 92 14.87 -5.37 10.26
C LEU A 92 15.87 -5.15 11.40
N GLY A 93 15.45 -5.37 12.65
CA GLY A 93 16.28 -5.08 13.84
C GLY A 93 16.49 -3.58 14.09
N HIS A 94 15.67 -2.72 13.49
CA HIS A 94 15.76 -1.26 13.58
C HIS A 94 14.74 -0.68 14.56
N ILE A 95 15.18 0.26 15.39
CA ILE A 95 14.31 1.01 16.30
C ILE A 95 13.94 2.32 15.62
N GLY A 96 12.68 2.47 15.23
CA GLY A 96 12.14 3.67 14.58
C GLY A 96 11.42 3.38 13.26
N PRO A 97 11.01 4.45 12.52
CA PRO A 97 10.31 4.31 11.26
C PRO A 97 11.11 3.50 10.24
N LYS A 98 10.46 2.59 9.52
CA LYS A 98 11.13 1.72 8.54
C LYS A 98 11.96 2.49 7.50
N GLY A 99 11.46 3.65 7.04
CA GLY A 99 12.14 4.50 6.07
C GLY A 99 13.49 5.08 6.54
N THR A 100 13.74 5.07 7.85
CA THR A 100 15.02 5.54 8.45
C THR A 100 16.04 4.42 8.61
N TYR A 101 15.71 3.19 8.17
CA TYR A 101 16.65 2.08 8.16
C TYR A 101 17.74 2.29 7.11
N LYS A 102 18.98 1.98 7.45
CA LYS A 102 20.13 2.05 6.54
C LYS A 102 20.41 0.73 5.88
N LEU A 103 20.61 0.75 4.58
CA LEU A 103 21.15 -0.35 3.80
C LEU A 103 22.63 -0.10 3.52
N ASN A 104 23.42 -1.15 3.68
CA ASN A 104 24.83 -1.19 3.24
C ASN A 104 24.85 -1.57 1.76
N LEU A 105 25.11 -0.60 0.89
CA LEU A 105 25.26 -0.78 -0.54
C LEU A 105 26.75 -0.73 -0.91
N GLU A 106 27.11 -1.22 -2.09
CA GLU A 106 28.49 -1.11 -2.59
C GLU A 106 28.99 0.34 -2.69
N ILE A 107 28.08 1.27 -2.90
CA ILE A 107 28.34 2.73 -2.97
C ILE A 107 28.33 3.43 -1.61
N GLY A 108 28.18 2.69 -0.53
CA GLY A 108 28.08 3.20 0.86
C GLY A 108 26.70 3.00 1.48
N GLU A 109 26.56 3.48 2.72
CA GLU A 109 25.28 3.38 3.45
C GLU A 109 24.28 4.41 2.96
N LYS A 110 23.03 3.98 2.70
CA LYS A 110 21.90 4.86 2.38
C LYS A 110 20.66 4.50 3.18
N TYR A 111 19.88 5.50 3.57
CA TYR A 111 18.56 5.29 4.15
C TYR A 111 17.53 4.87 3.10
N LEU A 112 16.51 4.10 3.47
CA LEU A 112 15.43 3.73 2.53
C LEU A 112 14.74 4.96 1.94
N PHE A 113 14.48 6.00 2.75
CA PHE A 113 13.96 7.28 2.26
C PHE A 113 14.91 7.97 1.27
N GLU A 114 16.22 7.92 1.52
CA GLU A 114 17.23 8.49 0.63
C GLU A 114 17.23 7.82 -0.74
N ILE A 115 17.19 6.49 -0.78
CA ILE A 115 17.15 5.71 -2.04
C ILE A 115 15.91 6.10 -2.86
N LEU A 116 14.75 6.23 -2.21
CA LEU A 116 13.53 6.64 -2.89
C LEU A 116 13.63 8.08 -3.42
N VAL A 117 14.20 8.98 -2.63
CA VAL A 117 14.44 10.37 -3.07
C VAL A 117 15.42 10.42 -4.22
N ASP A 118 16.45 9.60 -4.24
CA ASP A 118 17.37 9.51 -5.38
C ASP A 118 16.63 9.10 -6.65
N SER A 119 15.75 8.12 -6.59
CA SER A 119 14.88 7.75 -7.72
C SER A 119 13.97 8.90 -8.17
N LEU A 120 13.40 9.68 -7.25
CA LEU A 120 12.62 10.88 -7.59
C LEU A 120 13.46 11.97 -8.28
N LYS A 121 14.72 12.14 -7.87
CA LYS A 121 15.67 13.08 -8.52
C LYS A 121 16.05 12.61 -9.93
N GLU A 122 16.28 11.32 -10.11
CA GLU A 122 16.53 10.74 -11.44
C GLU A 122 15.36 10.97 -12.39
N ILE A 123 14.12 10.79 -11.92
CA ILE A 123 12.90 11.09 -12.68
C ILE A 123 12.88 12.58 -13.05
N LYS A 124 13.16 13.47 -12.08
CA LYS A 124 13.23 14.91 -12.34
C LYS A 124 14.29 15.27 -13.37
N GLN A 125 15.45 14.67 -13.29
CA GLN A 125 16.53 14.87 -14.27
C GLN A 125 16.12 14.38 -15.67
N LYS A 126 15.48 13.19 -15.75
CA LYS A 126 15.07 12.59 -17.03
C LYS A 126 13.93 13.34 -17.71
N TYR A 127 12.94 13.79 -16.96
CA TYR A 127 11.69 14.34 -17.50
C TYR A 127 11.55 15.86 -17.35
N GLY A 128 12.41 16.52 -16.56
CA GLY A 128 12.33 17.95 -16.29
C GLY A 128 11.18 18.36 -15.35
N VAL A 129 10.49 17.41 -14.73
CA VAL A 129 9.33 17.65 -13.83
C VAL A 129 9.62 17.18 -12.42
N THR A 130 9.09 17.90 -11.43
CA THR A 130 9.16 17.48 -10.02
C THR A 130 7.90 16.66 -9.71
N ILE A 131 8.07 15.41 -9.33
CA ILE A 131 6.97 14.50 -8.98
C ILE A 131 6.49 14.81 -7.55
N PRO A 132 5.20 15.09 -7.30
CA PRO A 132 4.67 15.17 -5.94
C PRO A 132 4.85 13.83 -5.21
N TRP A 133 5.38 13.90 -3.98
CA TRP A 133 5.62 12.72 -3.15
C TRP A 133 4.77 12.78 -1.88
N TYR A 134 3.90 11.80 -1.72
CA TYR A 134 3.01 11.65 -0.58
C TYR A 134 3.45 10.47 0.28
N VAL A 135 3.73 10.70 1.56
CA VAL A 135 4.25 9.67 2.47
C VAL A 135 3.21 9.35 3.51
N MET A 136 2.64 8.15 3.44
CA MET A 136 1.72 7.64 4.44
C MET A 136 2.50 7.13 5.66
N THR A 137 2.25 7.73 6.80
CA THR A 137 2.83 7.37 8.10
C THR A 137 1.77 6.77 9.02
N SER A 138 2.19 6.26 10.18
CA SER A 138 1.28 5.93 11.28
C SER A 138 1.28 7.04 12.34
N ARG A 139 0.29 7.05 13.22
CA ARG A 139 0.30 7.95 14.39
C ARG A 139 1.59 7.79 15.20
N GLU A 140 2.07 6.57 15.35
CA GLU A 140 3.26 6.24 16.12
C GLU A 140 4.54 6.83 15.54
N ASN A 141 4.68 6.83 14.20
CA ASN A 141 5.95 7.19 13.56
C ASN A 141 5.92 8.52 12.78
N ASN A 142 4.77 9.20 12.70
CA ASN A 142 4.62 10.42 11.89
C ASN A 142 5.62 11.52 12.30
N ASN A 143 5.70 11.83 13.59
CA ASN A 143 6.59 12.89 14.09
C ASN A 143 8.06 12.53 13.86
N GLN A 144 8.45 11.29 14.16
CA GLN A 144 9.81 10.81 13.94
C GLN A 144 10.20 10.85 12.45
N THR A 145 9.27 10.48 11.57
CA THR A 145 9.47 10.54 10.11
C THR A 145 9.66 11.99 9.65
N LYS A 146 8.81 12.89 10.13
CA LYS A 146 8.89 14.33 9.81
C LYS A 146 10.22 14.91 10.23
N GLU A 147 10.58 14.77 11.50
CA GLU A 147 11.84 15.27 12.07
C GLU A 147 13.06 14.69 11.35
N PHE A 148 12.99 13.40 10.98
CA PHE A 148 14.06 12.75 10.24
C PHE A 148 14.25 13.37 8.84
N LEU A 149 13.18 13.56 8.08
CA LEU A 149 13.25 14.17 6.74
C LEU A 149 13.72 15.62 6.81
N GLU A 150 13.23 16.39 7.78
CA GLU A 150 13.67 17.79 8.03
C GLU A 150 15.16 17.85 8.38
N LYS A 151 15.64 17.01 9.30
CA LYS A 151 17.05 16.90 9.69
C LYS A 151 17.98 16.61 8.52
N HIS A 152 17.54 15.81 7.57
CA HIS A 152 18.31 15.47 6.37
C HIS A 152 18.01 16.40 5.19
N ASN A 153 17.36 17.55 5.43
CA ASN A 153 16.98 18.51 4.39
C ASN A 153 16.29 17.81 3.20
N TYR A 154 15.38 16.85 3.52
CA TYR A 154 14.64 16.05 2.54
C TYR A 154 15.53 15.42 1.47
N PHE A 155 16.78 15.12 1.80
CA PHE A 155 17.82 14.63 0.88
C PHE A 155 17.97 15.50 -0.38
N GLY A 156 17.65 16.80 -0.27
CA GLY A 156 17.71 17.78 -1.37
C GLY A 156 16.51 17.73 -2.34
N TYR A 157 15.45 16.99 -2.03
CA TYR A 157 14.18 17.10 -2.76
C TYR A 157 13.37 18.30 -2.27
N PRO A 158 12.60 19.00 -3.16
CA PRO A 158 11.84 20.18 -2.75
C PRO A 158 10.77 19.84 -1.71
N SER A 159 10.90 20.38 -0.49
CA SER A 159 9.99 20.09 0.64
C SER A 159 8.52 20.45 0.34
N LYS A 160 8.26 21.47 -0.49
CA LYS A 160 6.92 21.86 -0.93
C LYS A 160 6.19 20.79 -1.72
N ASP A 161 6.93 19.85 -2.34
CA ASP A 161 6.40 18.76 -3.14
C ASP A 161 6.31 17.45 -2.36
N ILE A 162 6.61 17.50 -1.04
CA ILE A 162 6.47 16.36 -0.13
C ILE A 162 5.35 16.63 0.86
N LYS A 163 4.42 15.70 1.01
CA LYS A 163 3.37 15.76 2.04
C LYS A 163 3.30 14.45 2.81
N LEU A 164 3.33 14.57 4.15
CA LEU A 164 3.06 13.45 5.04
C LEU A 164 1.58 13.43 5.40
N PHE A 165 1.03 12.23 5.50
CA PHE A 165 -0.33 12.01 5.97
C PHE A 165 -0.42 10.71 6.77
N MET A 166 -1.38 10.61 7.68
CA MET A 166 -1.49 9.45 8.55
C MET A 166 -2.49 8.43 8.01
N GLN A 167 -2.14 7.16 8.12
CA GLN A 167 -3.06 6.04 7.87
C GLN A 167 -4.18 6.01 8.91
N GLY A 168 -5.25 5.29 8.59
CA GLY A 168 -6.34 5.03 9.52
C GLY A 168 -5.94 4.04 10.62
N GLU A 169 -6.69 4.07 11.70
CA GLU A 169 -6.56 3.14 12.83
C GLU A 169 -7.92 2.52 13.13
N LEU A 170 -7.90 1.26 13.55
CA LEU A 170 -9.08 0.51 13.96
C LEU A 170 -8.92 0.05 15.41
N PRO A 171 -10.01 0.02 16.19
CA PRO A 171 -10.01 -0.53 17.52
C PRO A 171 -9.61 -2.00 17.51
N LEU A 172 -8.73 -2.40 18.41
CA LEU A 172 -8.42 -3.81 18.64
C LEU A 172 -9.59 -4.49 19.35
N ILE A 173 -9.95 -5.67 18.83
CA ILE A 173 -11.05 -6.48 19.35
C ILE A 173 -10.50 -7.85 19.75
N SER A 174 -10.91 -8.32 20.94
CA SER A 174 -10.58 -9.68 21.38
C SER A 174 -11.32 -10.74 20.56
N THR A 175 -10.89 -11.99 20.69
CA THR A 175 -11.56 -13.16 20.07
C THR A 175 -13.01 -13.33 20.51
N GLU A 176 -13.37 -12.80 21.69
CA GLU A 176 -14.74 -12.79 22.23
C GLU A 176 -15.59 -11.59 21.76
N GLY A 177 -15.01 -10.68 20.96
CA GLY A 177 -15.71 -9.51 20.42
C GLY A 177 -15.76 -8.32 21.37
N LYS A 178 -14.79 -8.19 22.29
CA LYS A 178 -14.66 -7.05 23.19
C LYS A 178 -13.61 -6.09 22.69
N ILE A 179 -13.88 -4.79 22.75
CA ILE A 179 -12.87 -3.76 22.49
C ILE A 179 -11.81 -3.82 23.59
N LEU A 180 -10.54 -3.81 23.18
CA LEU A 180 -9.41 -3.80 24.10
C LEU A 180 -9.10 -2.36 24.52
N LEU A 181 -8.80 -2.20 25.81
CA LEU A 181 -8.32 -0.95 26.36
C LEU A 181 -6.81 -1.07 26.65
N ASP A 182 -6.12 0.04 26.59
CA ASP A 182 -4.75 0.16 27.07
C ASP A 182 -4.70 0.35 28.60
N LYS A 183 -3.48 0.49 29.15
CA LYS A 183 -3.25 0.70 30.58
C LYS A 183 -3.86 2.00 31.13
N ASP A 184 -4.12 2.98 30.29
CA ASP A 184 -4.65 4.28 30.62
C ASP A 184 -6.18 4.36 30.47
N GLY A 185 -6.81 3.20 30.12
CA GLY A 185 -8.26 3.07 29.96
C GLY A 185 -8.77 3.60 28.61
N CYS A 186 -7.89 3.95 27.68
CA CYS A 186 -8.24 4.35 26.32
C CYS A 186 -8.41 3.14 25.38
N ILE A 187 -9.17 3.31 24.30
CA ILE A 187 -9.32 2.25 23.30
C ILE A 187 -7.98 2.01 22.63
N LYS A 188 -7.53 0.77 22.69
CA LYS A 188 -6.32 0.34 22.00
C LYS A 188 -6.60 0.22 20.50
N GLU A 189 -5.88 0.97 19.71
CA GLU A 189 -6.03 1.04 18.25
C GLU A 189 -4.79 0.45 17.57
N ALA A 190 -4.96 -0.03 16.36
CA ALA A 190 -3.89 -0.46 15.47
C ALA A 190 -4.19 -0.01 14.05
N SER A 191 -3.16 0.05 13.23
CA SER A 191 -3.25 0.38 11.80
C SER A 191 -4.31 -0.47 11.09
N ASP A 192 -5.09 0.17 10.23
CA ASP A 192 -6.07 -0.47 9.34
C ASP A 192 -5.41 -1.23 8.17
N GLY A 193 -4.09 -1.21 8.10
CA GLY A 193 -3.30 -1.90 7.07
C GLY A 193 -3.18 -1.12 5.75
N ASN A 194 -2.52 -1.76 4.78
CA ASN A 194 -2.23 -1.12 3.48
C ASN A 194 -3.48 -0.77 2.67
N GLY A 195 -4.58 -1.50 2.84
CA GLY A 195 -5.84 -1.24 2.15
C GLY A 195 -6.51 0.08 2.54
N GLY A 196 -6.24 0.59 3.73
CA GLY A 196 -6.74 1.88 4.23
C GLY A 196 -6.14 3.10 3.53
N ILE A 197 -5.13 2.93 2.64
CA ILE A 197 -4.42 4.03 1.98
C ILE A 197 -5.36 4.95 1.19
N TYR A 198 -6.32 4.40 0.46
CA TYR A 198 -7.24 5.19 -0.37
C TYR A 198 -8.17 6.07 0.49
N GLU A 199 -8.66 5.52 1.60
CA GLU A 199 -9.45 6.27 2.56
C GLU A 199 -8.60 7.35 3.26
N ALA A 200 -7.37 7.03 3.64
CA ALA A 200 -6.43 7.98 4.22
C ALA A 200 -6.09 9.14 3.27
N ILE A 201 -5.87 8.86 1.98
CA ILE A 201 -5.67 9.87 0.93
C ILE A 201 -6.85 10.85 0.90
N ASN A 202 -8.09 10.34 0.94
CA ASN A 202 -9.28 11.18 0.91
C ASN A 202 -9.45 11.97 2.22
N LYS A 203 -9.41 11.30 3.37
CA LYS A 203 -9.63 11.93 4.69
C LYS A 203 -8.60 13.01 5.05
N ASN A 204 -7.35 12.85 4.60
CA ASN A 204 -6.28 13.83 4.87
C ASN A 204 -6.16 14.94 3.81
N GLY A 205 -7.12 15.04 2.88
CA GLY A 205 -7.11 16.08 1.85
C GLY A 205 -6.04 15.90 0.76
N ILE A 206 -5.38 14.75 0.72
CA ILE A 206 -4.34 14.45 -0.27
C ILE A 206 -4.94 14.36 -1.67
N LEU A 207 -6.13 13.77 -1.82
CA LEU A 207 -6.83 13.72 -3.10
C LEU A 207 -7.14 15.11 -3.65
N ALA A 208 -7.53 16.05 -2.79
CA ALA A 208 -7.77 17.43 -3.19
C ALA A 208 -6.49 18.13 -3.67
N ASP A 209 -5.36 17.91 -2.98
CA ASP A 209 -4.05 18.42 -3.39
C ASP A 209 -3.59 17.82 -4.73
N MET A 210 -3.79 16.52 -4.92
CA MET A 210 -3.50 15.84 -6.20
C MET A 210 -4.31 16.46 -7.35
N LYS A 211 -5.62 16.66 -7.16
CA LYS A 211 -6.50 17.30 -8.15
C LYS A 211 -6.06 18.72 -8.46
N GLN A 212 -5.70 19.51 -7.44
CA GLN A 212 -5.20 20.88 -7.64
C GLN A 212 -3.90 20.91 -8.45
N LYS A 213 -3.04 19.89 -8.31
CA LYS A 213 -1.78 19.75 -9.05
C LYS A 213 -1.96 19.10 -10.43
N GLY A 214 -3.18 18.72 -10.83
CA GLY A 214 -3.45 18.05 -12.09
C GLY A 214 -2.97 16.60 -12.15
N VAL A 215 -2.74 15.95 -10.99
CA VAL A 215 -2.34 14.55 -10.93
C VAL A 215 -3.53 13.66 -11.32
N GLU A 216 -3.31 12.81 -12.30
CA GLU A 216 -4.29 11.84 -12.80
C GLU A 216 -3.91 10.41 -12.39
N TRP A 217 -2.62 10.11 -12.31
CA TRP A 217 -2.09 8.79 -12.01
C TRP A 217 -1.15 8.80 -10.81
N ILE A 218 -1.21 7.79 -9.98
CA ILE A 218 -0.32 7.62 -8.84
C ILE A 218 0.37 6.26 -8.87
N PHE A 219 1.62 6.22 -8.42
CA PHE A 219 2.25 5.00 -7.94
C PHE A 219 1.95 4.83 -6.45
N VAL A 220 1.62 3.64 -6.04
CA VAL A 220 1.46 3.27 -4.64
C VAL A 220 2.39 2.10 -4.33
N GLY A 221 3.30 2.27 -3.38
CA GLY A 221 4.23 1.21 -3.01
C GLY A 221 4.73 1.31 -1.57
N GLY A 222 5.27 0.22 -1.06
CA GLY A 222 5.88 0.17 0.28
C GLY A 222 7.30 0.73 0.28
N ILE A 223 7.69 1.39 1.37
CA ILE A 223 9.05 1.95 1.56
C ILE A 223 10.14 0.87 1.61
N ASP A 224 9.78 -0.37 1.90
CA ASP A 224 10.72 -1.48 2.02
C ASP A 224 11.09 -2.13 0.68
N ASN A 225 10.36 -1.87 -0.39
CA ASN A 225 10.69 -2.37 -1.71
C ASN A 225 11.41 -1.32 -2.54
N VAL A 226 12.68 -1.10 -2.25
CA VAL A 226 13.52 -0.06 -2.89
C VAL A 226 13.96 -0.40 -4.32
N LEU A 227 13.72 -1.62 -4.79
CA LEU A 227 14.05 -2.05 -6.16
C LEU A 227 12.96 -1.72 -7.18
N LEU A 228 11.83 -1.22 -6.72
CA LEU A 228 10.72 -0.85 -7.60
C LEU A 228 11.06 0.37 -8.44
N ASN A 229 10.80 0.28 -9.75
CA ASN A 229 10.72 1.47 -10.58
C ASN A 229 9.41 2.21 -10.26
N ILE A 230 9.51 3.29 -9.49
CA ILE A 230 8.37 4.10 -9.01
C ILE A 230 7.69 4.93 -10.09
N ALA A 231 8.28 5.02 -11.29
CA ALA A 231 7.72 5.69 -12.45
C ALA A 231 8.02 4.88 -13.71
N ASP A 232 7.43 3.68 -13.80
CA ASP A 232 7.59 2.80 -14.96
C ASP A 232 6.64 3.21 -16.10
N PRO A 233 7.15 3.80 -17.19
CA PRO A 233 6.29 4.24 -18.28
C PRO A 233 5.60 3.09 -19.00
N ILE A 234 6.18 1.88 -19.01
CA ILE A 234 5.56 0.71 -19.62
C ILE A 234 4.31 0.27 -18.84
N LEU A 235 4.40 0.22 -17.50
CA LEU A 235 3.26 -0.13 -16.67
C LEU A 235 2.14 0.92 -16.78
N ILE A 236 2.49 2.21 -16.77
CA ILE A 236 1.53 3.30 -16.94
C ILE A 236 0.87 3.20 -18.32
N GLY A 237 1.66 3.08 -19.38
CA GLY A 237 1.18 3.00 -20.76
C GLY A 237 0.28 1.78 -21.00
N LEU A 238 0.66 0.61 -20.47
CA LEU A 238 -0.14 -0.62 -20.57
C LEU A 238 -1.49 -0.46 -19.85
N THR A 239 -1.46 0.12 -18.64
CA THR A 239 -2.67 0.34 -17.85
C THR A 239 -3.65 1.24 -18.59
N ILE A 240 -3.16 2.33 -19.19
CA ILE A 240 -3.97 3.27 -19.96
C ILE A 240 -4.46 2.64 -21.26
N LYS A 241 -3.58 2.00 -22.03
CA LYS A 241 -3.92 1.39 -23.33
C LYS A 241 -5.01 0.32 -23.19
N GLN A 242 -4.99 -0.43 -22.09
CA GLN A 242 -6.02 -1.43 -21.78
C GLN A 242 -7.26 -0.84 -21.12
N ASN A 243 -7.34 0.50 -20.94
CA ASN A 243 -8.44 1.17 -20.26
C ASN A 243 -8.70 0.61 -18.83
N ASN A 244 -7.62 0.22 -18.15
CA ASN A 244 -7.68 -0.25 -16.78
C ASN A 244 -7.48 0.91 -15.79
N LEU A 245 -8.13 0.83 -14.63
CA LEU A 245 -7.98 1.82 -13.56
C LEU A 245 -6.75 1.53 -12.69
N ILE A 246 -6.29 0.28 -12.64
CA ILE A 246 -5.18 -0.17 -11.82
C ILE A 246 -4.31 -1.11 -12.64
N GLY A 247 -3.00 -0.88 -12.61
CA GLY A 247 -1.97 -1.81 -13.07
C GLY A 247 -1.06 -2.21 -11.91
N SER A 248 -0.60 -3.44 -11.90
CA SER A 248 0.32 -3.95 -10.88
C SER A 248 1.41 -4.79 -11.52
N LYS A 249 2.58 -4.82 -10.90
CA LYS A 249 3.63 -5.78 -11.22
C LYS A 249 3.51 -6.99 -10.33
N SER A 250 3.65 -8.16 -10.92
CA SER A 250 3.84 -9.41 -10.21
C SER A 250 5.23 -9.96 -10.45
N VAL A 251 5.65 -10.85 -9.59
CA VAL A 251 6.83 -11.69 -9.80
C VAL A 251 6.39 -13.14 -9.65
N VAL A 252 7.02 -14.04 -10.39
CA VAL A 252 6.71 -15.46 -10.29
C VAL A 252 7.18 -15.97 -8.93
N LYS A 253 6.31 -16.70 -8.22
CA LYS A 253 6.66 -17.37 -6.98
C LYS A 253 7.80 -18.37 -7.19
N ALA A 254 8.72 -18.43 -6.25
CA ALA A 254 9.78 -19.42 -6.26
C ALA A 254 9.26 -20.86 -6.09
N ASN A 255 8.18 -21.03 -5.32
CA ASN A 255 7.52 -22.32 -5.09
C ASN A 255 6.12 -22.10 -4.49
N ALA A 256 5.32 -23.17 -4.43
CA ALA A 256 3.95 -23.12 -3.91
C ALA A 256 3.86 -22.74 -2.43
N GLN A 257 4.91 -23.00 -1.65
CA GLN A 257 4.97 -22.77 -0.20
C GLN A 257 5.42 -21.35 0.18
N GLU A 258 5.83 -20.54 -0.79
CA GLU A 258 6.23 -19.16 -0.54
C GLU A 258 5.08 -18.35 0.06
N LYS A 259 5.37 -17.71 1.21
CA LYS A 259 4.36 -16.98 2.02
C LYS A 259 4.15 -15.56 1.52
N VAL A 260 3.52 -15.44 0.37
CA VAL A 260 3.17 -14.15 -0.25
C VAL A 260 1.73 -14.19 -0.77
N GLY A 261 1.05 -13.04 -0.75
CA GLY A 261 -0.23 -12.88 -1.42
C GLY A 261 -0.08 -13.02 -2.93
N VAL A 262 -1.06 -13.61 -3.60
CA VAL A 262 -1.05 -13.83 -5.05
C VAL A 262 -2.22 -13.14 -5.72
N PHE A 263 -2.05 -12.76 -6.97
CA PHE A 263 -3.16 -12.28 -7.78
C PHE A 263 -4.01 -13.45 -8.26
N GLY A 264 -5.32 -13.24 -8.26
CA GLY A 264 -6.29 -14.19 -8.76
C GLY A 264 -7.66 -13.54 -8.91
N LYS A 265 -8.64 -14.29 -9.44
CA LYS A 265 -10.04 -13.87 -9.46
C LYS A 265 -10.83 -14.69 -8.46
N VAL A 266 -11.70 -14.02 -7.73
CA VAL A 266 -12.69 -14.65 -6.85
C VAL A 266 -14.07 -14.15 -7.28
N ASN A 267 -14.93 -15.06 -7.72
CA ASN A 267 -16.23 -14.73 -8.31
C ASN A 267 -16.12 -13.70 -9.47
N GLY A 268 -15.15 -13.90 -10.35
CA GLY A 268 -14.87 -13.04 -11.51
C GLY A 268 -14.21 -11.70 -11.19
N LYS A 269 -13.99 -11.35 -9.92
CA LYS A 269 -13.33 -10.10 -9.51
C LYS A 269 -11.87 -10.33 -9.16
N THR A 270 -10.99 -9.56 -9.76
CA THR A 270 -9.56 -9.56 -9.42
C THR A 270 -9.33 -9.21 -7.96
N LYS A 271 -8.52 -10.00 -7.28
CA LYS A 271 -8.14 -9.82 -5.87
C LYS A 271 -6.70 -10.24 -5.64
N VAL A 272 -6.11 -9.71 -4.58
CA VAL A 272 -4.96 -10.34 -3.92
C VAL A 272 -5.52 -11.36 -2.93
N ILE A 273 -5.05 -12.58 -3.04
CA ILE A 273 -5.42 -13.71 -2.17
C ILE A 273 -4.23 -13.97 -1.27
N GLU A 274 -4.40 -13.75 0.03
CA GLU A 274 -3.34 -13.98 0.99
C GLU A 274 -3.00 -15.49 1.09
N TYR A 275 -1.73 -15.81 1.34
CA TYR A 275 -1.28 -17.20 1.45
C TYR A 275 -1.98 -17.98 2.56
N THR A 276 -2.55 -17.29 3.55
CA THR A 276 -3.36 -17.87 4.63
C THR A 276 -4.80 -18.19 4.21
N GLU A 277 -5.26 -17.59 3.11
CA GLU A 277 -6.61 -17.76 2.57
C GLU A 277 -6.65 -18.77 1.42
N LEU A 278 -5.51 -18.96 0.72
CA LEU A 278 -5.40 -19.85 -0.42
C LEU A 278 -5.30 -21.31 0.07
N PRO A 279 -6.26 -22.20 -0.29
CA PRO A 279 -6.18 -23.61 0.04
C PRO A 279 -4.90 -24.25 -0.50
N LYS A 280 -4.30 -25.18 0.26
CA LYS A 280 -3.04 -25.83 -0.12
C LYS A 280 -3.10 -26.47 -1.52
N GLU A 281 -4.18 -27.17 -1.83
CA GLU A 281 -4.43 -27.81 -3.12
C GLU A 281 -4.45 -26.80 -4.27
N MET A 282 -4.98 -25.61 -4.04
CA MET A 282 -4.98 -24.53 -5.03
C MET A 282 -3.58 -23.90 -5.16
N ALA A 283 -2.85 -23.75 -4.05
CA ALA A 283 -1.50 -23.19 -4.08
C ALA A 283 -0.52 -24.07 -4.88
N GLU A 284 -0.74 -25.38 -4.89
CA GLU A 284 0.08 -26.37 -5.60
C GLU A 284 -0.42 -26.68 -7.03
N LYS A 285 -1.57 -26.13 -7.44
CA LYS A 285 -2.15 -26.38 -8.77
C LYS A 285 -1.32 -25.75 -9.87
N VAL A 286 -1.02 -26.55 -10.90
CA VAL A 286 -0.24 -26.13 -12.07
C VAL A 286 -1.08 -26.14 -13.34
N ASP A 287 -0.66 -25.36 -14.32
CA ASP A 287 -1.18 -25.37 -15.68
C ASP A 287 -0.58 -26.51 -16.52
N GLU A 288 -0.95 -26.59 -17.79
CA GLU A 288 -0.46 -27.61 -18.75
C GLU A 288 1.06 -27.54 -18.97
N ASN A 289 1.70 -26.40 -18.67
CA ASN A 289 3.12 -26.17 -18.83
C ASN A 289 3.91 -26.41 -17.51
N GLY A 290 3.21 -26.79 -16.43
CA GLY A 290 3.82 -27.00 -15.11
C GLY A 290 4.01 -25.72 -14.29
N ASN A 291 3.49 -24.58 -14.71
CA ASN A 291 3.54 -23.32 -13.95
C ASN A 291 2.41 -23.26 -12.93
N LEU A 292 2.68 -22.66 -11.77
CA LEU A 292 1.64 -22.45 -10.75
C LEU A 292 0.53 -21.53 -11.31
N ILE A 293 -0.73 -21.96 -11.24
CA ILE A 293 -1.89 -21.16 -11.64
C ILE A 293 -2.03 -19.91 -10.74
N PHE A 294 -1.65 -20.03 -9.46
CA PHE A 294 -1.57 -18.94 -8.49
C PHE A 294 -0.10 -18.59 -8.21
N GLY A 295 0.65 -18.39 -9.29
CA GLY A 295 2.09 -18.11 -9.26
C GLY A 295 2.46 -16.63 -9.25
N ASP A 296 1.52 -15.71 -9.51
CA ASP A 296 1.77 -14.27 -9.61
C ASP A 296 1.77 -13.61 -8.24
N ALA A 297 2.95 -13.49 -7.64
CA ALA A 297 3.11 -12.88 -6.33
C ALA A 297 2.87 -11.37 -6.38
N ASN A 298 2.12 -10.87 -5.39
CA ASN A 298 1.86 -9.44 -5.21
C ASN A 298 3.05 -8.74 -4.58
N THR A 299 3.66 -7.81 -5.29
CA THR A 299 4.79 -6.99 -4.83
C THR A 299 4.37 -5.76 -4.02
N VAL A 300 3.05 -5.58 -3.77
CA VAL A 300 2.46 -4.39 -3.13
C VAL A 300 2.88 -3.10 -3.84
N SER A 301 2.86 -3.12 -5.17
CA SER A 301 3.16 -1.95 -6.00
C SER A 301 2.10 -1.80 -7.09
N TYR A 302 1.50 -0.62 -7.16
CA TYR A 302 0.38 -0.36 -8.05
C TYR A 302 0.53 0.98 -8.75
N THR A 303 0.14 1.05 -10.04
CA THR A 303 -0.20 2.30 -10.73
C THR A 303 -1.71 2.43 -10.75
N HIS A 304 -2.23 3.56 -10.31
CA HIS A 304 -3.66 3.77 -10.10
C HIS A 304 -4.12 5.11 -10.69
N LEU A 305 -5.28 5.11 -11.36
CA LEU A 305 -5.96 6.33 -11.79
C LEU A 305 -6.56 7.05 -10.57
N THR A 306 -6.30 8.35 -10.43
CA THR A 306 -6.94 9.19 -9.41
C THR A 306 -8.26 9.73 -9.98
N LEU A 307 -9.37 9.47 -9.31
CA LEU A 307 -10.69 9.98 -9.71
C LEU A 307 -11.06 11.28 -8.99
#